data_e1b9aac7dbae7de9e6595ecf92e2679a
#
_entry.id   e1b9aac7dbae7de9e6595ecf92e2679a
#
_cell.length_a   1.000
_cell.length_b   1.000
_cell.length_c   1.000
_cell.angle_alpha   90.00
_cell.angle_beta   90.00
_cell.angle_gamma   90.00
#
_symmetry.space_group_name_H-M   'P 1'
#
loop_
_entity.id
_entity.type
_entity.pdbx_description
1 polymer ?
#
loop_
_entity_poly.entity_id
_entity_poly.type
_entity_poly.pdbx_seq_one_letter_code
_entity_poly.pdbx_strand_id
1 'polypeptide(L)'
;MYDDTKRAEAYATLEFPGSYYLAFRDLPAIIARHVTGHQALDFGCGTGRSTRFLKKLGFDAIGIDISASMVQLAGNADPSGTYRLVDDGDLSPVESGGFDLILSAFAFDNIPDVAKRCKLLRGLRDLLNREGRIILLGSTPEIYTHEWASFTTRDFPENRRAKSGETVRIVMKDVEDSRPVVDLVWFHQDYLNLFAASAVDMVAHVTPLGYTDDPVEWLTETSIAPWVIYVLRKRD
;
A
#
# COMPACT_ATOMS: atom_id res chain seq x y z
N MET A 1 15.78 -2.04 -5.31
CA MET A 1 15.16 -3.05 -4.48
C MET A 1 14.13 -3.87 -5.26
N TYR A 2 13.40 -3.30 -6.21
CA TYR A 2 12.35 -3.98 -6.99
C TYR A 2 12.81 -4.52 -8.36
N ASP A 3 14.08 -4.35 -8.74
CA ASP A 3 14.65 -4.86 -10.01
C ASP A 3 15.14 -6.32 -9.94
N ASP A 4 14.97 -7.00 -8.81
CA ASP A 4 15.28 -8.43 -8.68
C ASP A 4 14.08 -9.23 -9.22
N THR A 5 14.20 -9.72 -10.45
CA THR A 5 13.15 -10.46 -11.17
C THR A 5 12.64 -11.67 -10.38
N LYS A 6 13.52 -12.42 -9.69
CA LYS A 6 13.11 -13.57 -8.86
C LYS A 6 12.24 -13.15 -7.69
N ARG A 7 12.55 -12.01 -7.08
CA ARG A 7 11.77 -11.45 -5.99
C ARG A 7 10.41 -10.95 -6.48
N ALA A 8 10.39 -10.27 -7.63
CA ALA A 8 9.15 -9.84 -8.27
C ALA A 8 8.23 -11.03 -8.61
N GLU A 9 8.79 -12.13 -9.12
CA GLU A 9 8.07 -13.37 -9.39
C GLU A 9 7.51 -13.99 -8.10
N ALA A 10 8.28 -14.04 -7.01
CA ALA A 10 7.82 -14.51 -5.70
C ALA A 10 6.64 -13.68 -5.18
N TYR A 11 6.71 -12.35 -5.31
CA TYR A 11 5.59 -11.46 -4.95
C TYR A 11 4.36 -11.64 -5.86
N ALA A 12 4.55 -12.00 -7.13
CA ALA A 12 3.46 -12.20 -8.08
C ALA A 12 2.55 -13.38 -7.72
N THR A 13 3.09 -14.38 -7.00
CA THR A 13 2.33 -15.56 -6.55
C THR A 13 1.51 -15.31 -5.28
N LEU A 14 1.81 -14.22 -4.54
CA LEU A 14 1.07 -13.84 -3.35
C LEU A 14 -0.28 -13.24 -3.73
N GLU A 15 -1.38 -13.87 -3.33
CA GLU A 15 -2.68 -13.19 -3.33
C GLU A 15 -2.82 -12.38 -2.03
N PHE A 16 -3.48 -12.95 -1.02
CA PHE A 16 -3.64 -12.29 0.28
C PHE A 16 -3.47 -13.32 1.43
N PRO A 17 -2.32 -14.01 1.52
CA PRO A 17 -2.10 -14.99 2.57
C PRO A 17 -1.83 -14.32 3.92
N GLY A 18 -2.11 -15.04 5.01
CA GLY A 18 -1.70 -14.67 6.37
C GLY A 18 -2.04 -13.23 6.74
N SER A 19 -1.07 -12.48 7.23
CA SER A 19 -1.26 -11.10 7.68
C SER A 19 -1.74 -10.14 6.55
N TYR A 20 -1.48 -10.45 5.27
CA TYR A 20 -2.01 -9.67 4.15
C TYR A 20 -3.54 -9.76 4.01
N TYR A 21 -4.15 -10.86 4.50
CA TYR A 21 -5.61 -10.98 4.55
C TYR A 21 -6.24 -9.81 5.30
N LEU A 22 -5.67 -9.42 6.46
CA LEU A 22 -6.17 -8.27 7.23
C LEU A 22 -6.09 -6.96 6.45
N ALA A 23 -5.03 -6.78 5.68
CA ALA A 23 -4.83 -5.57 4.89
C ALA A 23 -5.97 -5.32 3.90
N PHE A 24 -6.53 -6.40 3.32
CA PHE A 24 -7.53 -6.32 2.26
C PHE A 24 -8.95 -6.70 2.70
N ARG A 25 -9.13 -7.42 3.82
CA ARG A 25 -10.45 -7.87 4.33
C ARG A 25 -11.43 -6.71 4.48
N ASP A 26 -10.98 -5.61 5.07
CA ASP A 26 -11.86 -4.50 5.44
C ASP A 26 -11.97 -3.43 4.33
N LEU A 27 -11.08 -3.47 3.32
CA LEU A 27 -11.06 -2.49 2.23
C LEU A 27 -12.40 -2.37 1.48
N PRO A 28 -13.12 -3.47 1.13
CA PRO A 28 -14.40 -3.35 0.42
C PRO A 28 -15.42 -2.50 1.20
N ALA A 29 -15.54 -2.71 2.51
CA ALA A 29 -16.47 -1.96 3.36
C ALA A 29 -16.04 -0.50 3.53
N ILE A 30 -14.71 -0.26 3.65
CA ILE A 30 -14.13 1.10 3.74
C ILE A 30 -14.39 1.84 2.43
N ILE A 31 -14.10 1.22 1.28
CA ILE A 31 -14.32 1.80 -0.04
C ILE A 31 -15.81 2.13 -0.23
N ALA A 32 -16.71 1.16 0.02
CA ALA A 32 -18.15 1.36 -0.13
C ALA A 32 -18.70 2.50 0.75
N ARG A 33 -18.10 2.76 1.90
CA ARG A 33 -18.49 3.84 2.82
C ARG A 33 -18.03 5.22 2.35
N HIS A 34 -16.89 5.32 1.69
CA HIS A 34 -16.20 6.60 1.47
C HIS A 34 -16.10 7.03 0.01
N VAL A 35 -16.24 6.09 -0.93
CA VAL A 35 -16.03 6.34 -2.36
C VAL A 35 -17.36 6.22 -3.10
N THR A 36 -17.62 7.21 -3.94
CA THR A 36 -18.73 7.19 -4.92
C THR A 36 -18.12 7.25 -6.32
N GLY A 37 -18.66 6.48 -7.27
CA GLY A 37 -18.09 6.35 -8.61
C GLY A 37 -17.22 5.09 -8.75
N HIS A 38 -16.52 4.97 -9.88
CA HIS A 38 -15.86 3.70 -10.25
C HIS A 38 -14.54 3.88 -10.99
N GLN A 39 -14.04 5.12 -11.16
CA GLN A 39 -12.72 5.36 -11.76
C GLN A 39 -11.64 5.26 -10.69
N ALA A 40 -10.69 4.34 -10.85
CA ALA A 40 -9.66 4.13 -9.84
C ALA A 40 -8.24 4.16 -10.42
N LEU A 41 -7.32 4.72 -9.63
CA LEU A 41 -5.88 4.65 -9.84
C LEU A 41 -5.26 3.80 -8.74
N ASP A 42 -4.46 2.81 -9.11
CA ASP A 42 -3.64 2.02 -8.21
C ASP A 42 -2.18 2.52 -8.30
N PHE A 43 -1.75 3.28 -7.31
CA PHE A 43 -0.41 3.89 -7.26
C PHE A 43 0.59 2.94 -6.63
N GLY A 44 1.62 2.58 -7.38
CA GLY A 44 2.59 1.56 -7.01
C GLY A 44 1.98 0.17 -7.08
N CYS A 45 1.34 -0.16 -8.21
CA CYS A 45 0.54 -1.37 -8.39
C CYS A 45 1.36 -2.68 -8.33
N GLY A 46 2.69 -2.60 -8.45
CA GLY A 46 3.56 -3.75 -8.50
C GLY A 46 3.12 -4.76 -9.58
N THR A 47 2.94 -6.01 -9.20
CA THR A 47 2.45 -7.09 -10.08
C THR A 47 0.93 -7.04 -10.33
N GLY A 48 0.26 -5.93 -10.01
CA GLY A 48 -1.15 -5.67 -10.32
C GLY A 48 -2.15 -6.34 -9.37
N ARG A 49 -1.72 -6.84 -8.21
CA ARG A 49 -2.60 -7.51 -7.23
C ARG A 49 -3.73 -6.59 -6.74
N SER A 50 -3.38 -5.39 -6.31
CA SER A 50 -4.32 -4.35 -5.88
C SER A 50 -5.19 -3.83 -7.02
N THR A 51 -4.65 -3.69 -8.23
CA THR A 51 -5.43 -3.31 -9.42
C THR A 51 -6.50 -4.36 -9.73
N ARG A 52 -6.13 -5.66 -9.77
CA ARG A 52 -7.11 -6.74 -9.96
C ARG A 52 -8.15 -6.81 -8.84
N PHE A 53 -7.75 -6.51 -7.60
CA PHE A 53 -8.68 -6.41 -6.48
C PHE A 53 -9.71 -5.28 -6.70
N LEU A 54 -9.29 -4.09 -7.13
CA LEU A 54 -10.20 -2.98 -7.46
C LEU A 54 -11.14 -3.34 -8.61
N LYS A 55 -10.64 -4.02 -9.66
CA LYS A 55 -11.47 -4.50 -10.77
C LYS A 55 -12.55 -5.50 -10.28
N LYS A 56 -12.21 -6.41 -9.37
CA LYS A 56 -13.18 -7.33 -8.74
C LYS A 56 -14.26 -6.60 -7.94
N LEU A 57 -13.96 -5.41 -7.41
CA LEU A 57 -14.94 -4.54 -6.74
C LEU A 57 -15.76 -3.67 -7.72
N GLY A 58 -15.54 -3.80 -9.02
CA GLY A 58 -16.30 -3.09 -10.06
C GLY A 58 -15.69 -1.74 -10.48
N PHE A 59 -14.44 -1.45 -10.11
CA PHE A 59 -13.74 -0.26 -10.57
C PHE A 59 -13.15 -0.45 -11.97
N ASP A 60 -13.18 0.60 -12.77
CA ASP A 60 -12.34 0.78 -13.93
C ASP A 60 -10.98 1.29 -13.43
N ALA A 61 -10.06 0.35 -13.24
CA ALA A 61 -8.82 0.60 -12.51
C ALA A 61 -7.61 0.62 -13.45
N ILE A 62 -6.77 1.64 -13.29
CA ILE A 62 -5.46 1.76 -13.95
C ILE A 62 -4.38 1.57 -12.89
N GLY A 63 -3.43 0.65 -13.14
CA GLY A 63 -2.25 0.48 -12.30
C GLY A 63 -1.06 1.28 -12.85
N ILE A 64 -0.33 1.97 -11.98
CA ILE A 64 0.95 2.61 -12.32
C ILE A 64 2.07 2.14 -11.40
N ASP A 65 3.25 1.94 -11.95
CA ASP A 65 4.45 1.58 -11.19
C ASP A 65 5.70 2.15 -11.86
N ILE A 66 6.78 2.33 -11.08
CA ILE A 66 8.09 2.78 -11.57
C ILE A 66 8.99 1.64 -12.03
N SER A 67 8.61 0.40 -11.76
CA SER A 67 9.37 -0.80 -12.12
C SER A 67 8.82 -1.43 -13.41
N ALA A 68 9.63 -1.43 -14.47
CA ALA A 68 9.26 -2.04 -15.75
C ALA A 68 8.98 -3.54 -15.60
N SER A 69 9.74 -4.25 -14.78
CA SER A 69 9.54 -5.68 -14.52
C SER A 69 8.20 -5.96 -13.82
N MET A 70 7.81 -5.12 -12.86
CA MET A 70 6.52 -5.22 -12.17
C MET A 70 5.35 -4.97 -13.12
N VAL A 71 5.41 -3.91 -13.93
CA VAL A 71 4.39 -3.59 -14.94
C VAL A 71 4.23 -4.72 -15.95
N GLN A 72 5.34 -5.31 -16.40
CA GLN A 72 5.31 -6.46 -17.31
C GLN A 72 4.62 -7.68 -16.67
N LEU A 73 4.96 -8.01 -15.40
CA LEU A 73 4.32 -9.11 -14.67
C LEU A 73 2.83 -8.84 -14.44
N ALA A 74 2.46 -7.60 -14.14
CA ALA A 74 1.05 -7.21 -14.00
C ALA A 74 0.26 -7.43 -15.30
N GLY A 75 0.80 -7.00 -16.43
CA GLY A 75 0.18 -7.21 -17.76
C GLY A 75 0.08 -8.69 -18.14
N ASN A 76 1.08 -9.51 -17.79
CA ASN A 76 1.04 -10.95 -18.00
C ASN A 76 -0.06 -11.64 -17.16
N ALA A 77 -0.24 -11.19 -15.91
CA ALA A 77 -1.24 -11.74 -14.99
C ALA A 77 -2.67 -11.28 -15.31
N ASP A 78 -2.83 -10.11 -15.90
CA ASP A 78 -4.13 -9.55 -16.33
C ASP A 78 -3.99 -8.86 -17.70
N PRO A 79 -4.02 -9.62 -18.80
CA PRO A 79 -3.87 -9.08 -20.17
C PRO A 79 -4.97 -8.08 -20.57
N SER A 80 -6.10 -8.08 -19.86
CA SER A 80 -7.19 -7.11 -20.06
C SER A 80 -7.08 -5.85 -19.21
N GLY A 81 -6.10 -5.80 -18.31
CA GLY A 81 -5.86 -4.66 -17.42
C GLY A 81 -5.08 -3.54 -18.09
N THR A 82 -5.16 -2.37 -17.50
CA THR A 82 -4.38 -1.21 -17.92
C THR A 82 -3.27 -0.97 -16.90
N TYR A 83 -2.03 -1.19 -17.31
CA TYR A 83 -0.83 -0.99 -16.49
C TYR A 83 0.14 -0.06 -17.20
N ARG A 84 0.67 0.93 -16.51
CA ARG A 84 1.58 1.93 -17.11
C ARG A 84 2.86 2.07 -16.29
N LEU A 85 3.98 2.06 -16.99
CA LEU A 85 5.25 2.46 -16.42
C LEU A 85 5.27 4.00 -16.32
N VAL A 86 5.69 4.52 -15.18
CA VAL A 86 5.88 5.95 -14.95
C VAL A 86 7.28 6.20 -14.41
N ASP A 87 7.82 7.39 -14.65
CA ASP A 87 9.09 7.78 -14.03
C ASP A 87 8.89 8.10 -12.55
N ASP A 88 9.94 7.89 -11.77
CA ASP A 88 9.90 8.07 -10.33
C ASP A 88 9.60 9.53 -9.94
N GLY A 89 8.42 9.76 -9.40
CA GLY A 89 7.91 11.08 -9.01
C GLY A 89 7.20 11.84 -10.13
N ASP A 90 6.99 11.22 -11.30
CA ASP A 90 6.24 11.80 -12.41
C ASP A 90 4.84 11.15 -12.53
N LEU A 91 3.80 11.97 -12.40
CA LEU A 91 2.41 11.58 -12.59
C LEU A 91 1.82 12.15 -13.90
N SER A 92 2.65 12.84 -14.72
CA SER A 92 2.18 13.47 -15.96
C SER A 92 1.60 12.51 -17.00
N PRO A 93 2.00 11.21 -17.06
CA PRO A 93 1.37 10.24 -17.95
C PRO A 93 -0.05 9.85 -17.53
N VAL A 94 -0.47 10.23 -16.31
CA VAL A 94 -1.82 9.97 -15.80
C VAL A 94 -2.67 11.19 -16.10
N GLU A 95 -3.77 11.00 -16.81
CA GLU A 95 -4.68 12.10 -17.15
C GLU A 95 -5.22 12.77 -15.89
N SER A 96 -5.16 14.12 -15.85
CA SER A 96 -5.57 14.91 -14.70
C SER A 96 -7.09 14.91 -14.50
N GLY A 97 -7.51 14.73 -13.26
CA GLY A 97 -8.87 15.00 -12.80
C GLY A 97 -9.90 13.96 -13.27
N GLY A 98 -9.97 12.83 -12.64
CA GLY A 98 -10.94 11.84 -13.07
C GLY A 98 -11.11 10.66 -12.13
N PHE A 99 -10.30 10.58 -11.05
CA PHE A 99 -10.37 9.42 -10.18
C PHE A 99 -11.28 9.64 -8.97
N ASP A 100 -12.17 8.68 -8.76
CA ASP A 100 -13.03 8.59 -7.59
C ASP A 100 -12.28 7.95 -6.42
N LEU A 101 -11.32 7.07 -6.76
CA LEU A 101 -10.45 6.38 -5.81
C LEU A 101 -9.00 6.37 -6.30
N ILE A 102 -8.09 6.72 -5.43
CA ILE A 102 -6.67 6.41 -5.59
C ILE A 102 -6.28 5.49 -4.44
N LEU A 103 -5.86 4.26 -4.76
CA LEU A 103 -5.32 3.31 -3.79
C LEU A 103 -3.80 3.29 -3.89
N SER A 104 -3.12 3.33 -2.76
CA SER A 104 -1.71 2.96 -2.65
C SER A 104 -1.57 1.89 -1.57
N ALA A 105 -1.22 0.67 -1.98
CA ALA A 105 -1.07 -0.46 -1.09
C ALA A 105 0.43 -0.82 -0.96
N PHE A 106 1.03 -0.53 0.21
CA PHE A 106 2.42 -0.82 0.56
C PHE A 106 3.49 -0.19 -0.35
N ALA A 107 3.13 0.86 -1.11
CA ALA A 107 4.06 1.54 -2.00
C ALA A 107 4.49 2.90 -1.45
N PHE A 108 3.58 3.64 -0.84
CA PHE A 108 3.80 5.02 -0.44
C PHE A 108 4.77 5.14 0.77
N ASP A 109 4.76 4.19 1.67
CA ASP A 109 5.65 4.10 2.83
C ASP A 109 7.12 3.82 2.44
N ASN A 110 7.36 3.26 1.26
CA ASN A 110 8.71 3.00 0.75
C ASN A 110 9.39 4.21 0.07
N ILE A 111 8.78 5.38 0.08
CA ILE A 111 9.36 6.62 -0.44
C ILE A 111 10.20 7.28 0.66
N PRO A 112 11.54 7.36 0.53
CA PRO A 112 12.40 7.79 1.64
C PRO A 112 12.41 9.31 1.86
N ASP A 113 12.19 10.09 0.82
CA ASP A 113 12.29 11.54 0.86
C ASP A 113 10.94 12.19 1.21
N VAL A 114 10.89 12.93 2.32
CA VAL A 114 9.68 13.60 2.82
C VAL A 114 9.16 14.64 1.83
N ALA A 115 10.04 15.41 1.19
CA ALA A 115 9.62 16.43 0.20
C ALA A 115 9.02 15.76 -1.04
N LYS A 116 9.58 14.63 -1.46
CA LYS A 116 9.04 13.80 -2.54
C LYS A 116 7.69 13.20 -2.17
N ARG A 117 7.53 12.68 -0.94
CA ARG A 117 6.23 12.21 -0.43
C ARG A 117 5.18 13.31 -0.49
N CYS A 118 5.51 14.54 -0.04
CA CYS A 118 4.62 15.70 -0.12
C CYS A 118 4.26 16.04 -1.58
N LYS A 119 5.26 16.06 -2.48
CA LYS A 119 5.02 16.34 -3.90
C LYS A 119 4.09 15.32 -4.53
N LEU A 120 4.37 14.02 -4.30
CA LEU A 120 3.55 12.94 -4.83
C LEU A 120 2.13 12.96 -4.26
N LEU A 121 1.97 13.13 -2.95
CA LEU A 121 0.62 13.18 -2.36
C LEU A 121 -0.20 14.36 -2.88
N ARG A 122 0.43 15.53 -3.11
CA ARG A 122 -0.23 16.66 -3.79
C ARG A 122 -0.62 16.32 -5.22
N GLY A 123 0.26 15.66 -5.97
CA GLY A 123 -0.04 15.21 -7.33
C GLY A 123 -1.21 14.22 -7.35
N LEU A 124 -1.21 13.23 -6.48
CA LEU A 124 -2.32 12.28 -6.34
C LEU A 124 -3.62 12.98 -5.96
N ARG A 125 -3.58 13.94 -5.01
CA ARG A 125 -4.73 14.77 -4.68
C ARG A 125 -5.29 15.50 -5.91
N ASP A 126 -4.43 16.04 -6.75
CA ASP A 126 -4.83 16.82 -7.93
C ASP A 126 -5.46 15.95 -9.03
N LEU A 127 -5.15 14.66 -9.06
CA LEU A 127 -5.78 13.67 -9.93
C LEU A 127 -7.19 13.26 -9.49
N LEU A 128 -7.57 13.50 -8.24
CA LEU A 128 -8.91 13.13 -7.74
C LEU A 128 -10.01 13.99 -8.35
N ASN A 129 -11.17 13.41 -8.53
CA ASN A 129 -12.44 14.12 -8.58
C ASN A 129 -12.68 14.92 -7.30
N ARG A 130 -13.64 15.85 -7.33
CA ARG A 130 -13.98 16.68 -6.14
C ARG A 130 -14.31 15.83 -4.92
N GLU A 131 -15.12 14.81 -5.07
CA GLU A 131 -15.54 13.90 -4.02
C GLU A 131 -14.64 12.65 -3.89
N GLY A 132 -13.55 12.60 -4.65
CA GLY A 132 -12.64 11.47 -4.69
C GLY A 132 -11.90 11.26 -3.36
N ARG A 133 -11.39 10.05 -3.18
CA ARG A 133 -10.64 9.64 -1.99
C ARG A 133 -9.29 9.05 -2.36
N ILE A 134 -8.28 9.31 -1.53
CA ILE A 134 -7.04 8.54 -1.52
C ILE A 134 -7.13 7.56 -0.34
N ILE A 135 -6.85 6.29 -0.60
CA ILE A 135 -6.68 5.28 0.44
C ILE A 135 -5.22 4.87 0.45
N LEU A 136 -4.54 5.15 1.56
CA LEU A 136 -3.17 4.69 1.81
C LEU A 136 -3.25 3.50 2.76
N LEU A 137 -2.83 2.34 2.29
CA LEU A 137 -2.64 1.13 3.07
C LEU A 137 -1.14 0.91 3.25
N GLY A 138 -0.69 0.93 4.48
CA GLY A 138 0.73 0.81 4.82
C GLY A 138 0.97 0.03 6.10
N SER A 139 2.22 -0.02 6.47
CA SER A 139 2.72 -0.71 7.65
C SER A 139 2.57 0.17 8.90
N THR A 140 2.18 -0.43 10.03
CA THR A 140 2.37 0.21 11.34
C THR A 140 3.82 0.02 11.79
N PRO A 141 4.36 0.85 12.69
CA PRO A 141 5.70 0.61 13.26
C PRO A 141 5.80 -0.73 13.99
N GLU A 142 4.70 -1.23 14.52
CA GLU A 142 4.60 -2.48 15.27
C GLU A 142 4.94 -3.69 14.42
N ILE A 143 4.72 -3.65 13.09
CA ILE A 143 5.04 -4.78 12.21
C ILE A 143 6.52 -5.16 12.28
N TYR A 144 7.39 -4.19 12.53
CA TYR A 144 8.84 -4.39 12.57
C TYR A 144 9.37 -4.82 13.95
N THR A 145 8.50 -5.00 14.94
CA THR A 145 8.91 -5.25 16.33
C THR A 145 8.23 -6.46 16.97
N HIS A 146 7.29 -7.08 16.28
CA HIS A 146 6.53 -8.24 16.73
C HIS A 146 6.60 -9.40 15.74
N GLU A 147 6.10 -10.57 16.15
CA GLU A 147 6.00 -11.75 15.30
C GLU A 147 4.57 -11.88 14.76
N TRP A 148 4.44 -12.23 13.50
CA TRP A 148 3.19 -12.25 12.75
C TRP A 148 2.97 -13.57 12.04
N ALA A 149 1.76 -13.86 11.61
CA ALA A 149 1.46 -15.03 10.81
C ALA A 149 2.38 -15.10 9.58
N SER A 150 2.50 -13.99 8.83
CA SER A 150 3.28 -13.89 7.58
C SER A 150 4.69 -13.38 7.72
N PHE A 151 5.11 -12.88 8.89
CA PHE A 151 6.39 -12.19 9.04
C PHE A 151 7.11 -12.57 10.33
N THR A 152 8.45 -12.47 10.28
CA THR A 152 9.29 -12.57 11.49
C THR A 152 10.29 -11.41 11.56
N THR A 153 10.42 -10.86 12.76
CA THR A 153 11.36 -9.77 13.07
C THR A 153 12.46 -10.21 14.05
N ARG A 154 12.46 -11.50 14.40
CA ARG A 154 13.29 -12.09 15.47
C ARG A 154 14.76 -11.77 15.33
N ASP A 155 15.28 -11.72 14.10
CA ASP A 155 16.70 -11.49 13.82
C ASP A 155 17.08 -9.99 13.75
N PHE A 156 16.11 -9.08 13.99
CA PHE A 156 16.29 -7.63 13.85
C PHE A 156 15.84 -6.86 15.10
N PRO A 157 16.41 -7.15 16.29
CA PRO A 157 16.01 -6.47 17.53
C PRO A 157 16.30 -4.95 17.51
N GLU A 158 17.19 -4.51 16.63
CA GLU A 158 17.52 -3.10 16.39
C GLU A 158 16.34 -2.29 15.84
N ASN A 159 15.39 -2.91 15.14
CA ASN A 159 14.19 -2.23 14.62
C ASN A 159 13.45 -1.44 15.72
N ARG A 160 13.49 -1.93 16.97
CA ARG A 160 12.84 -1.27 18.12
C ARG A 160 13.39 0.12 18.43
N ARG A 161 14.56 0.48 17.91
CA ARG A 161 15.21 1.78 18.12
C ARG A 161 15.12 2.69 16.89
N ALA A 162 14.58 2.16 15.79
CA ALA A 162 14.47 2.91 14.56
C ALA A 162 13.55 4.12 14.71
N LYS A 163 13.97 5.23 14.13
CA LYS A 163 13.23 6.49 14.06
C LYS A 163 12.55 6.63 12.71
N SER A 164 11.61 7.55 12.62
CA SER A 164 10.93 7.86 11.36
C SER A 164 11.88 8.08 10.20
N GLY A 165 11.63 7.39 9.10
CA GLY A 165 12.44 7.40 7.89
C GLY A 165 13.69 6.52 7.94
N GLU A 166 13.97 5.87 9.06
CA GLU A 166 15.09 4.92 9.15
C GLU A 166 14.69 3.54 8.59
N THR A 167 15.72 2.85 8.13
CA THR A 167 15.59 1.51 7.57
C THR A 167 15.32 0.47 8.65
N VAL A 168 14.36 -0.40 8.40
CA VAL A 168 14.00 -1.57 9.20
C VAL A 168 14.01 -2.82 8.34
N ARG A 169 14.06 -3.98 8.97
CA ARG A 169 14.13 -5.28 8.27
C ARG A 169 13.09 -6.26 8.81
N ILE A 170 12.54 -7.06 7.91
CA ILE A 170 11.57 -8.10 8.22
C ILE A 170 11.74 -9.25 7.24
N VAL A 171 11.48 -10.47 7.64
CA VAL A 171 11.47 -11.64 6.75
C VAL A 171 10.04 -12.09 6.52
N MET A 172 9.69 -12.32 5.25
CA MET A 172 8.41 -12.91 4.86
C MET A 172 8.49 -14.44 5.02
N LYS A 173 7.45 -15.04 5.62
CA LYS A 173 7.35 -16.51 5.81
C LYS A 173 6.58 -17.20 4.68
N ASP A 174 5.77 -16.44 3.93
CA ASP A 174 4.86 -16.97 2.90
C ASP A 174 5.53 -17.12 1.52
N VAL A 175 6.83 -16.83 1.41
CA VAL A 175 7.61 -16.95 0.17
C VAL A 175 8.87 -17.78 0.42
N GLU A 176 9.38 -18.45 -0.63
CA GLU A 176 10.62 -19.22 -0.54
C GLU A 176 11.87 -18.32 -0.33
N ASP A 177 11.79 -17.06 -0.78
CA ASP A 177 12.87 -16.09 -0.62
C ASP A 177 12.91 -15.57 0.82
N SER A 178 13.74 -16.20 1.65
CA SER A 178 13.95 -15.82 3.06
C SER A 178 14.87 -14.60 3.26
N ARG A 179 15.31 -13.92 2.19
CA ARG A 179 16.11 -12.69 2.32
C ARG A 179 15.25 -11.60 2.98
N PRO A 180 15.83 -10.81 3.90
CA PRO A 180 15.10 -9.73 4.53
C PRO A 180 14.53 -8.73 3.52
N VAL A 181 13.29 -8.33 3.72
CA VAL A 181 12.74 -7.11 3.14
C VAL A 181 13.32 -5.93 3.89
N VAL A 182 13.72 -4.91 3.18
CA VAL A 182 14.23 -3.66 3.73
C VAL A 182 13.19 -2.59 3.48
N ASP A 183 12.58 -2.09 4.54
CA ASP A 183 11.53 -1.07 4.52
C ASP A 183 11.97 0.18 5.27
N LEU A 184 11.12 1.19 5.24
CA LEU A 184 11.27 2.41 6.03
C LEU A 184 10.16 2.46 7.09
N VAL A 185 10.53 2.77 8.33
CA VAL A 185 9.52 2.97 9.37
C VAL A 185 9.01 4.41 9.37
N TRP A 186 7.68 4.57 9.41
CA TRP A 186 7.02 5.86 9.55
C TRP A 186 6.00 5.78 10.68
N PHE A 187 5.99 6.78 11.58
CA PHE A 187 5.03 6.85 12.66
C PHE A 187 3.76 7.60 12.24
N HIS A 188 2.67 7.38 12.94
CA HIS A 188 1.39 8.04 12.66
C HIS A 188 1.52 9.58 12.58
N GLN A 189 2.32 10.19 13.47
CA GLN A 189 2.52 11.65 13.47
C GLN A 189 3.18 12.15 12.17
N ASP A 190 4.04 11.36 11.53
CA ASP A 190 4.65 11.74 10.24
C ASP A 190 3.61 11.79 9.13
N TYR A 191 2.65 10.84 9.15
CA TYR A 191 1.52 10.86 8.21
C TYR A 191 0.62 12.07 8.45
N LEU A 192 0.31 12.44 9.70
CA LEU A 192 -0.48 13.63 10.01
C LEU A 192 0.21 14.91 9.49
N ASN A 193 1.53 15.04 9.72
CA ASN A 193 2.33 16.14 9.20
C ASN A 193 2.33 16.19 7.68
N LEU A 194 2.48 15.02 7.03
CA LEU A 194 2.44 14.87 5.58
C LEU A 194 1.08 15.28 5.00
N PHE A 195 -0.02 14.85 5.61
CA PHE A 195 -1.38 15.19 5.17
C PHE A 195 -1.62 16.70 5.26
N ALA A 196 -1.22 17.31 6.38
CA ALA A 196 -1.32 18.75 6.57
C ALA A 196 -0.52 19.52 5.50
N ALA A 197 0.74 19.10 5.23
CA ALA A 197 1.62 19.72 4.25
C ALA A 197 1.14 19.51 2.80
N SER A 198 0.32 18.48 2.54
CA SER A 198 -0.17 18.14 1.20
C SER A 198 -1.58 18.63 0.91
N ALA A 199 -2.18 19.39 1.82
CA ALA A 199 -3.55 19.89 1.74
C ALA A 199 -4.58 18.78 1.47
N VAL A 200 -4.48 17.71 2.23
CA VAL A 200 -5.50 16.65 2.32
C VAL A 200 -5.95 16.51 3.77
N ASP A 201 -7.21 16.12 3.96
CA ASP A 201 -7.79 15.85 5.28
C ASP A 201 -7.98 14.34 5.45
N MET A 202 -7.61 13.81 6.59
CA MET A 202 -7.90 12.45 6.98
C MET A 202 -9.36 12.34 7.42
N VAL A 203 -10.15 11.49 6.74
CA VAL A 203 -11.57 11.26 7.05
C VAL A 203 -11.80 9.94 7.77
N ALA A 204 -10.86 9.01 7.67
CA ALA A 204 -10.86 7.78 8.46
C ALA A 204 -9.44 7.26 8.68
N HIS A 205 -9.26 6.58 9.81
CA HIS A 205 -8.05 5.86 10.20
C HIS A 205 -8.47 4.52 10.78
N VAL A 206 -7.99 3.43 10.19
CA VAL A 206 -8.35 2.06 10.57
C VAL A 206 -7.08 1.24 10.76
N THR A 207 -7.02 0.50 11.85
CA THR A 207 -5.95 -0.45 12.15
C THR A 207 -6.59 -1.84 12.34
N PRO A 208 -6.67 -2.65 11.26
CA PRO A 208 -7.40 -3.91 11.29
C PRO A 208 -6.74 -4.93 12.20
N LEU A 209 -7.54 -5.55 13.08
CA LEU A 209 -7.13 -6.67 13.93
C LEU A 209 -7.69 -7.99 13.39
N GLY A 210 -7.00 -9.08 13.67
CA GLY A 210 -7.48 -10.43 13.41
C GLY A 210 -8.62 -10.83 14.34
N TYR A 211 -9.54 -11.63 13.83
CA TYR A 211 -10.60 -12.26 14.62
C TYR A 211 -10.35 -13.77 14.74
N THR A 212 -10.90 -14.38 15.77
CA THR A 212 -10.72 -15.83 16.03
C THR A 212 -11.39 -16.71 14.98
N ASP A 213 -12.35 -16.19 14.23
CA ASP A 213 -13.07 -16.84 13.15
C ASP A 213 -12.51 -16.55 11.75
N ASP A 214 -11.45 -15.75 11.65
CA ASP A 214 -10.72 -15.56 10.39
C ASP A 214 -10.07 -16.87 9.90
N PRO A 215 -9.88 -17.08 8.60
CA PRO A 215 -9.29 -18.30 8.04
C PRO A 215 -7.76 -18.37 8.20
N VAL A 216 -7.18 -17.70 9.17
CA VAL A 216 -5.74 -17.58 9.43
C VAL A 216 -5.44 -17.84 10.90
N GLU A 217 -4.39 -18.62 11.16
CA GLU A 217 -3.84 -18.77 12.51
C GLU A 217 -3.01 -17.54 12.89
N TRP A 218 -3.61 -16.67 13.69
CA TRP A 218 -2.97 -15.42 14.13
C TRP A 218 -1.94 -15.66 15.24
N LEU A 219 -0.91 -14.82 15.25
CA LEU A 219 0.05 -14.71 16.36
C LEU A 219 -0.23 -13.46 17.20
N THR A 220 0.18 -12.30 16.68
CA THR A 220 0.02 -11.01 17.38
C THR A 220 -1.17 -10.21 16.86
N GLU A 221 -1.64 -10.54 15.67
CA GLU A 221 -2.62 -9.78 14.90
C GLU A 221 -3.98 -9.58 15.59
N THR A 222 -4.33 -10.44 16.57
CA THR A 222 -5.58 -10.29 17.36
C THR A 222 -5.52 -9.17 18.39
N SER A 223 -4.33 -8.70 18.74
CA SER A 223 -4.11 -7.70 19.79
C SER A 223 -3.40 -6.44 19.30
N ILE A 224 -2.58 -6.55 18.27
CA ILE A 224 -1.82 -5.46 17.68
C ILE A 224 -2.02 -5.51 16.17
N ALA A 225 -2.27 -4.36 15.54
CA ALA A 225 -2.48 -4.28 14.10
C ALA A 225 -1.15 -4.12 13.36
N PRO A 226 -0.84 -4.99 12.39
CA PRO A 226 0.35 -4.83 11.54
C PRO A 226 0.18 -3.73 10.48
N TRP A 227 -1.05 -3.38 10.16
CA TRP A 227 -1.39 -2.48 9.05
C TRP A 227 -2.18 -1.28 9.51
N VAL A 228 -2.09 -0.22 8.72
CA VAL A 228 -2.87 1.00 8.86
C VAL A 228 -3.49 1.39 7.52
N ILE A 229 -4.75 1.83 7.56
CA ILE A 229 -5.50 2.32 6.41
C ILE A 229 -5.91 3.76 6.70
N TYR A 230 -5.41 4.70 5.90
CA TYR A 230 -5.83 6.09 5.92
C TYR A 230 -6.77 6.38 4.75
N VAL A 231 -7.91 6.99 5.01
CA VAL A 231 -8.80 7.52 3.98
C VAL A 231 -8.68 9.03 3.98
N LEU A 232 -8.31 9.59 2.85
CA LEU A 232 -8.03 11.01 2.68
C LEU A 232 -8.97 11.63 1.66
N ARG A 233 -9.28 12.92 1.84
CA ARG A 233 -9.98 13.76 0.84
C ARG A 233 -9.18 15.01 0.51
N LYS A 234 -9.50 15.67 -0.58
CA LYS A 234 -9.04 17.04 -0.82
C LYS A 234 -9.47 17.94 0.34
N ARG A 235 -8.59 18.85 0.73
CA ARG A 235 -8.97 19.98 1.59
C ARG A 235 -9.58 21.06 0.71
N ASP A 236 -10.75 21.55 1.11
CA ASP A 236 -11.44 22.67 0.45
C ASP A 236 -10.65 23.98 0.55
#